data_310545e637eedca71a6d39a6d26fd469
#
_entry.id   310545e637eedca71a6d39a6d26fd469
#
_cell.length_a   1.000
_cell.length_b   1.000
_cell.length_c   1.000
_cell.angle_alpha   90.00
_cell.angle_beta   90.00
_cell.angle_gamma   90.00
#
_symmetry.space_group_name_H-M   'P 1'
#
loop_
_entity.id
_entity.type
_entity.pdbx_description
1 polymer ?
#
loop_
_entity_poly.entity_id
_entity_poly.type
_entity_poly.pdbx_seq_one_letter_code
_entity_poly.pdbx_strand_id
1 'polypeptide(L)'
;MTDQPIKTMTGAEALVSTLADHGVTACFANPGTSEMHLVTALDHEPRIKSTLCLFEGVATGAADGHARVTGVPAMTLLHLGAGYLNGGANIHNARRAWTPMVNVIGDHAVPHQRFDAPLASDVVGMAGPNSRWIKSADTVAQAGELAAQAWEASFGPEPGPVSLILPADTAWLEGGKPGATRARPSLRAPDPARIDAAAAAVKSASKPVIIINGTALTEAGLAQAARVKAAGIRVLTDTFFPRQARGAGRFVPDRMQYFAEGAMADLEGSDLMLIAGTQVPVAFFAYPGKPSVLVPEGCTPMMIGGPDTDSAAILAALADALGTKEAAPVAELDVPGAPTGALNAAAIGASIARHMPEGCFVSDDGVSNGLPSFLMTQRARPHDWMMLTGGAIGQGMPLALGASLAAPDRKTLCITGDGAGMYTNQALWSMAREGANVVNVVFVNHSYRILNIELARTGAGNPGPAAQELLGLGHPEIDWVKLSEAQGVPAANATTAEEFDAALERAFAADGPRLIAAHVPAR
;
A
#
# COMPACT_ATOMS: atom_id res chain seq x y z
N MET A 1 -5.44 27.07 -49.85
CA MET A 1 -5.08 26.18 -48.74
C MET A 1 -4.74 27.08 -47.58
N THR A 2 -5.63 27.21 -46.62
CA THR A 2 -5.39 28.00 -45.41
C THR A 2 -4.47 27.16 -44.55
N ASP A 3 -3.20 27.62 -44.39
CA ASP A 3 -2.26 27.12 -43.39
C ASP A 3 -2.93 27.32 -42.02
N GLN A 4 -3.61 26.31 -41.50
CA GLN A 4 -3.95 26.28 -40.08
C GLN A 4 -2.63 26.08 -39.35
N PRO A 5 -2.25 26.93 -38.40
CA PRO A 5 -1.06 26.75 -37.64
C PRO A 5 -1.13 25.36 -36.96
N ILE A 6 -0.09 24.56 -37.12
CA ILE A 6 0.05 23.27 -36.39
C ILE A 6 -0.07 23.62 -34.92
N LYS A 7 -1.18 23.20 -34.29
CA LYS A 7 -1.39 23.42 -32.86
C LYS A 7 -0.23 22.74 -32.12
N THR A 8 0.64 23.49 -31.50
CA THR A 8 1.71 22.98 -30.65
C THR A 8 1.10 22.56 -29.30
N MET A 9 1.58 21.45 -28.73
CA MET A 9 1.13 21.00 -27.40
C MET A 9 1.52 22.03 -26.34
N THR A 10 0.69 22.20 -25.33
CA THR A 10 1.07 22.84 -24.07
C THR A 10 1.99 21.94 -23.24
N GLY A 11 2.65 22.48 -22.21
CA GLY A 11 3.45 21.66 -21.31
C GLY A 11 2.61 20.62 -20.56
N ALA A 12 1.36 20.96 -20.19
CA ALA A 12 0.43 20.02 -19.57
C ALA A 12 0.06 18.86 -20.51
N GLU A 13 -0.28 19.16 -21.77
CA GLU A 13 -0.58 18.14 -22.78
C GLU A 13 0.64 17.23 -23.03
N ALA A 14 1.85 17.80 -23.10
CA ALA A 14 3.09 17.04 -23.30
C ALA A 14 3.39 16.10 -22.13
N LEU A 15 3.20 16.55 -20.88
CA LEU A 15 3.36 15.74 -19.68
C LEU A 15 2.36 14.57 -19.66
N VAL A 16 1.07 14.86 -19.80
CA VAL A 16 -0.01 13.87 -19.70
C VAL A 16 0.09 12.83 -20.81
N SER A 17 0.30 13.26 -22.07
CA SER A 17 0.51 12.35 -23.21
C SER A 17 1.73 11.45 -22.99
N THR A 18 2.83 12.00 -22.46
CA THR A 18 4.04 11.20 -22.15
C THR A 18 3.77 10.12 -21.11
N LEU A 19 3.05 10.43 -20.03
CA LEU A 19 2.69 9.43 -19.03
C LEU A 19 1.78 8.33 -19.61
N ALA A 20 0.82 8.72 -20.47
CA ALA A 20 -0.05 7.79 -21.19
C ALA A 20 0.75 6.86 -22.11
N ASP A 21 1.74 7.38 -22.86
CA ASP A 21 2.61 6.63 -23.75
C ASP A 21 3.49 5.60 -22.97
N HIS A 22 3.71 5.84 -21.69
CA HIS A 22 4.40 4.93 -20.77
C HIS A 22 3.45 3.97 -20.02
N GLY A 23 2.17 3.93 -20.39
CA GLY A 23 1.19 2.99 -19.83
C GLY A 23 0.58 3.41 -18.50
N VAL A 24 0.68 4.67 -18.11
CA VAL A 24 -0.11 5.22 -17.00
C VAL A 24 -1.58 5.29 -17.45
N THR A 25 -2.47 4.63 -16.71
CA THR A 25 -3.90 4.51 -17.06
C THR A 25 -4.84 5.17 -16.06
N ALA A 26 -4.32 5.64 -14.94
CA ALA A 26 -5.12 6.25 -13.88
C ALA A 26 -4.46 7.51 -13.31
N CYS A 27 -5.29 8.53 -13.07
CA CYS A 27 -4.96 9.73 -12.31
C CYS A 27 -5.94 9.89 -11.15
N PHE A 28 -5.44 10.01 -9.93
CA PHE A 28 -6.22 10.34 -8.75
C PHE A 28 -5.93 11.79 -8.35
N ALA A 29 -6.96 12.62 -8.30
CA ALA A 29 -6.78 14.06 -8.25
C ALA A 29 -7.67 14.76 -7.23
N ASN A 30 -7.11 15.78 -6.59
CA ASN A 30 -7.85 16.87 -5.99
C ASN A 30 -7.24 18.20 -6.50
N PRO A 31 -7.65 18.65 -7.71
CA PRO A 31 -7.00 19.78 -8.37
C PRO A 31 -7.39 21.12 -7.73
N GLY A 32 -6.47 22.08 -7.78
CA GLY A 32 -6.72 23.48 -7.46
C GLY A 32 -6.57 24.38 -8.69
N THR A 33 -6.53 25.70 -8.48
CA THR A 33 -6.56 26.71 -9.56
C THR A 33 -5.32 26.71 -10.45
N SER A 34 -4.18 26.30 -9.96
CA SER A 34 -2.92 26.22 -10.74
C SER A 34 -2.87 25.02 -11.68
N GLU A 35 -3.71 24.00 -11.48
CA GLU A 35 -3.71 22.75 -12.24
C GLU A 35 -4.73 22.72 -13.39
N MET A 36 -5.44 23.82 -13.71
CA MET A 36 -6.53 23.81 -14.70
C MET A 36 -6.10 23.35 -16.10
N HIS A 37 -4.87 23.66 -16.52
CA HIS A 37 -4.34 23.16 -17.79
C HIS A 37 -4.04 21.66 -17.78
N LEU A 38 -3.63 21.10 -16.61
CA LEU A 38 -3.51 19.64 -16.42
C LEU A 38 -4.87 18.95 -16.43
N VAL A 39 -5.90 19.56 -15.81
CA VAL A 39 -7.28 19.04 -15.86
C VAL A 39 -7.79 19.00 -17.31
N THR A 40 -7.55 20.06 -18.10
CA THR A 40 -7.91 20.09 -19.53
C THR A 40 -7.11 19.06 -20.34
N ALA A 41 -5.81 18.91 -20.05
CA ALA A 41 -4.97 17.91 -20.74
C ALA A 41 -5.43 16.47 -20.43
N LEU A 42 -5.87 16.18 -19.20
CA LEU A 42 -6.45 14.89 -18.82
C LEU A 42 -7.80 14.63 -19.51
N ASP A 43 -8.63 15.67 -19.73
CA ASP A 43 -9.89 15.54 -20.48
C ASP A 43 -9.64 15.15 -21.96
N HIS A 44 -8.53 15.62 -22.53
CA HIS A 44 -8.13 15.31 -23.90
C HIS A 44 -7.32 14.00 -24.04
N GLU A 45 -6.99 13.32 -22.93
CA GLU A 45 -6.20 12.08 -22.93
C GLU A 45 -7.00 10.89 -22.34
N PRO A 46 -7.87 10.27 -23.15
CA PRO A 46 -8.80 9.23 -22.67
C PRO A 46 -8.13 7.94 -22.20
N ARG A 47 -6.84 7.77 -22.45
CA ARG A 47 -6.07 6.61 -21.95
C ARG A 47 -5.83 6.69 -20.44
N ILE A 48 -5.91 7.88 -19.83
CA ILE A 48 -5.76 8.10 -18.40
C ILE A 48 -7.12 8.41 -17.79
N LYS A 49 -7.72 7.45 -17.10
CA LYS A 49 -8.96 7.69 -16.36
C LYS A 49 -8.68 8.54 -15.12
N SER A 50 -9.35 9.69 -15.02
CA SER A 50 -9.23 10.59 -13.86
C SER A 50 -10.32 10.31 -12.84
N THR A 51 -9.94 10.17 -11.57
CA THR A 51 -10.84 9.96 -10.43
C THR A 51 -10.70 11.13 -9.44
N LEU A 52 -11.81 11.82 -9.17
CA LEU A 52 -11.84 12.89 -8.18
C LEU A 52 -11.83 12.31 -6.77
N CYS A 53 -10.92 12.80 -5.96
CA CYS A 53 -10.80 12.51 -4.54
C CYS A 53 -11.01 13.80 -3.74
N LEU A 54 -11.87 13.80 -2.72
CA LEU A 54 -12.17 15.01 -1.94
C LEU A 54 -11.10 15.37 -0.89
N PHE A 55 -10.02 14.61 -0.87
CA PHE A 55 -8.87 14.81 0.00
C PHE A 55 -7.63 14.15 -0.64
N GLU A 56 -6.49 14.82 -0.65
CA GLU A 56 -5.30 14.33 -1.32
C GLU A 56 -4.74 13.03 -0.69
N GLY A 57 -4.99 12.82 0.60
CA GLY A 57 -4.69 11.53 1.25
C GLY A 57 -5.47 10.37 0.65
N VAL A 58 -6.69 10.62 0.12
CA VAL A 58 -7.42 9.62 -0.66
C VAL A 58 -6.78 9.42 -2.02
N ALA A 59 -6.40 10.49 -2.70
CA ALA A 59 -5.76 10.42 -4.02
C ALA A 59 -4.47 9.61 -3.99
N THR A 60 -3.59 9.89 -3.04
CA THR A 60 -2.29 9.21 -2.93
C THR A 60 -2.42 7.76 -2.45
N GLY A 61 -3.36 7.47 -1.56
CA GLY A 61 -3.64 6.10 -1.14
C GLY A 61 -4.30 5.26 -2.24
N ALA A 62 -5.16 5.86 -3.07
CA ALA A 62 -5.74 5.17 -4.23
C ALA A 62 -4.69 4.91 -5.32
N ALA A 63 -3.77 5.85 -5.56
CA ALA A 63 -2.65 5.65 -6.47
C ALA A 63 -1.74 4.49 -6.00
N ASP A 64 -1.48 4.38 -4.69
CA ASP A 64 -0.76 3.24 -4.10
C ASP A 64 -1.49 1.91 -4.36
N GLY A 65 -2.80 1.86 -4.07
CA GLY A 65 -3.62 0.65 -4.29
C GLY A 65 -3.66 0.21 -5.75
N HIS A 66 -3.85 1.16 -6.67
CA HIS A 66 -3.83 0.90 -8.11
C HIS A 66 -2.49 0.30 -8.55
N ALA A 67 -1.38 0.90 -8.12
CA ALA A 67 -0.05 0.45 -8.51
C ALA A 67 0.34 -0.89 -7.87
N ARG A 68 -0.10 -1.20 -6.64
CA ARG A 68 0.11 -2.53 -6.04
C ARG A 68 -0.60 -3.65 -6.81
N VAL A 69 -1.70 -3.34 -7.48
CA VAL A 69 -2.46 -4.32 -8.30
C VAL A 69 -1.88 -4.44 -9.68
N THR A 70 -1.63 -3.33 -10.38
CA THR A 70 -1.20 -3.30 -11.78
C THR A 70 0.31 -3.45 -11.97
N GLY A 71 1.10 -3.08 -10.96
CA GLY A 71 2.55 -2.94 -11.10
C GLY A 71 2.99 -1.75 -11.95
N VAL A 72 2.07 -0.85 -12.34
CA VAL A 72 2.33 0.37 -13.11
C VAL A 72 2.02 1.58 -12.22
N PRO A 73 2.84 2.65 -12.23
CA PRO A 73 2.56 3.82 -11.43
C PRO A 73 1.25 4.47 -11.87
N ALA A 74 0.42 4.87 -10.91
CA ALA A 74 -0.64 5.82 -11.17
C ALA A 74 -0.09 7.25 -11.01
N MET A 75 -0.72 8.18 -11.72
CA MET A 75 -0.51 9.62 -11.55
C MET A 75 -1.36 10.13 -10.39
N THR A 76 -0.82 11.03 -9.57
CA THR A 76 -1.62 11.91 -8.70
C THR A 76 -1.53 13.34 -9.20
N LEU A 77 -2.56 14.14 -8.98
CA LEU A 77 -2.56 15.57 -9.25
C LEU A 77 -2.84 16.32 -7.96
N LEU A 78 -1.84 17.07 -7.47
CA LEU A 78 -1.82 17.67 -6.14
C LEU A 78 -1.63 19.19 -6.24
N HIS A 79 -2.40 19.95 -5.43
CA HIS A 79 -2.38 21.40 -5.46
C HIS A 79 -1.27 21.98 -4.57
N LEU A 80 -0.17 22.36 -5.19
CA LEU A 80 1.00 22.99 -4.56
C LEU A 80 1.50 22.21 -3.32
N GLY A 81 2.17 22.92 -2.41
CA GLY A 81 2.64 22.31 -1.15
C GLY A 81 1.52 21.87 -0.22
N ALA A 82 0.40 22.61 -0.19
CA ALA A 82 -0.74 22.27 0.66
C ALA A 82 -1.36 20.90 0.25
N GLY A 83 -1.60 20.68 -1.05
CA GLY A 83 -2.11 19.41 -1.55
C GLY A 83 -1.11 18.27 -1.38
N TYR A 84 0.19 18.53 -1.57
CA TYR A 84 1.21 17.53 -1.30
C TYR A 84 1.24 17.12 0.19
N LEU A 85 1.18 18.08 1.11
CA LEU A 85 1.18 17.81 2.55
C LEU A 85 -0.05 17.01 2.98
N ASN A 86 -1.23 17.31 2.45
CA ASN A 86 -2.45 16.52 2.68
C ASN A 86 -2.29 15.06 2.21
N GLY A 87 -1.58 14.82 1.11
CA GLY A 87 -1.29 13.49 0.58
C GLY A 87 -0.14 12.76 1.25
N GLY A 88 0.66 13.45 2.07
CA GLY A 88 1.96 13.02 2.55
C GLY A 88 1.97 11.68 3.30
N ALA A 89 0.96 11.40 4.11
CA ALA A 89 0.86 10.16 4.89
C ALA A 89 0.81 8.91 3.98
N ASN A 90 -0.01 8.93 2.93
CA ASN A 90 -0.12 7.81 2.01
C ASN A 90 1.03 7.77 0.98
N ILE A 91 1.65 8.90 0.65
CA ILE A 91 2.95 8.91 -0.07
C ILE A 91 4.02 8.19 0.75
N HIS A 92 4.07 8.44 2.08
CA HIS A 92 4.97 7.71 2.98
C HIS A 92 4.67 6.20 2.99
N ASN A 93 3.40 5.78 3.06
CA ASN A 93 3.01 4.39 2.98
C ASN A 93 3.48 3.75 1.65
N ALA A 94 3.24 4.41 0.51
CA ALA A 94 3.69 3.96 -0.81
C ALA A 94 5.22 3.86 -0.91
N ARG A 95 5.96 4.82 -0.30
CA ARG A 95 7.42 4.78 -0.24
C ARG A 95 7.93 3.56 0.54
N ARG A 96 7.26 3.20 1.65
CA ARG A 96 7.61 2.02 2.45
C ARG A 96 7.19 0.71 1.78
N ALA A 97 6.22 0.78 0.87
CA ALA A 97 5.78 -0.34 0.03
C ALA A 97 6.64 -0.53 -1.23
N TRP A 98 7.60 0.35 -1.51
CA TRP A 98 8.31 0.42 -2.80
C TRP A 98 7.35 0.48 -4.00
N THR A 99 6.18 1.08 -3.81
CA THR A 99 5.16 1.19 -4.84
C THR A 99 5.48 2.35 -5.78
N PRO A 100 5.62 2.12 -7.09
CA PRO A 100 5.84 3.18 -8.05
C PRO A 100 4.62 4.11 -8.11
N MET A 101 4.86 5.43 -8.06
CA MET A 101 3.82 6.47 -8.11
C MET A 101 4.42 7.74 -8.69
N VAL A 102 3.68 8.44 -9.56
CA VAL A 102 4.10 9.74 -10.11
C VAL A 102 3.20 10.83 -9.54
N ASN A 103 3.72 11.59 -8.57
CA ASN A 103 3.05 12.77 -8.04
C ASN A 103 3.34 13.96 -8.95
N VAL A 104 2.33 14.46 -9.65
CA VAL A 104 2.37 15.72 -10.38
C VAL A 104 1.83 16.80 -9.46
N ILE A 105 2.69 17.77 -9.15
CA ILE A 105 2.39 18.84 -8.21
C ILE A 105 2.39 20.15 -8.98
N GLY A 106 1.24 20.83 -9.00
CA GLY A 106 1.18 22.19 -9.55
C GLY A 106 1.99 23.15 -8.68
N ASP A 107 2.45 24.25 -9.28
CA ASP A 107 3.11 25.32 -8.57
C ASP A 107 2.79 26.68 -9.19
N HIS A 108 3.15 27.75 -8.51
CA HIS A 108 3.08 29.09 -9.06
C HIS A 108 3.92 29.22 -10.33
N ALA A 109 3.49 30.08 -11.26
CA ALA A 109 4.30 30.44 -12.43
C ALA A 109 5.71 30.88 -12.01
N VAL A 110 6.74 30.44 -12.74
CA VAL A 110 8.16 30.71 -12.39
C VAL A 110 8.43 32.18 -12.06
N PRO A 111 7.96 33.17 -12.87
CA PRO A 111 8.18 34.59 -12.54
C PRO A 111 7.39 35.07 -11.31
N HIS A 112 6.38 34.31 -10.86
CA HIS A 112 5.54 34.67 -9.71
C HIS A 112 6.08 34.14 -8.37
N GLN A 113 6.85 33.06 -8.37
CA GLN A 113 7.36 32.40 -7.15
C GLN A 113 8.10 33.36 -6.21
N ARG A 114 8.82 34.34 -6.76
CA ARG A 114 9.59 35.34 -5.98
C ARG A 114 8.74 36.29 -5.12
N PHE A 115 7.43 36.32 -5.29
CA PHE A 115 6.55 37.28 -4.61
C PHE A 115 5.92 36.74 -3.32
N ASP A 116 6.24 35.51 -2.93
CA ASP A 116 5.75 34.88 -1.69
C ASP A 116 4.20 35.00 -1.56
N ALA A 117 3.50 34.59 -2.62
CA ALA A 117 2.04 34.62 -2.67
C ALA A 117 1.43 33.73 -1.58
N PRO A 118 0.17 33.91 -1.16
CA PRO A 118 -0.41 33.18 -0.02
C PRO A 118 -0.31 31.65 -0.06
N LEU A 119 -0.20 31.03 -1.26
CA LEU A 119 0.00 29.59 -1.43
C LEU A 119 1.44 29.22 -1.81
N ALA A 120 2.36 30.18 -1.86
CA ALA A 120 3.76 29.89 -2.11
C ALA A 120 4.33 28.99 -0.97
N SER A 121 5.11 27.99 -1.36
CA SER A 121 5.71 27.06 -0.42
C SER A 121 6.95 26.40 -1.04
N ASP A 122 7.86 25.93 -0.19
CA ASP A 122 9.00 25.13 -0.64
C ASP A 122 8.55 23.68 -0.96
N VAL A 123 7.93 23.52 -2.13
CA VAL A 123 7.43 22.22 -2.59
C VAL A 123 8.57 21.19 -2.70
N VAL A 124 9.76 21.60 -3.13
CA VAL A 124 10.94 20.73 -3.24
C VAL A 124 11.37 20.23 -1.85
N GLY A 125 11.49 21.13 -0.89
CA GLY A 125 11.84 20.78 0.49
C GLY A 125 10.80 19.88 1.17
N MET A 126 9.51 20.11 0.90
CA MET A 126 8.41 19.29 1.43
C MET A 126 8.37 17.90 0.82
N ALA A 127 8.52 17.78 -0.50
CA ALA A 127 8.38 16.53 -1.22
C ALA A 127 9.65 15.68 -1.23
N GLY A 128 10.83 16.29 -1.13
CA GLY A 128 12.13 15.61 -1.23
C GLY A 128 12.29 14.39 -0.33
N PRO A 129 12.02 14.45 0.98
CA PRO A 129 12.21 13.33 1.91
C PRO A 129 11.37 12.09 1.58
N ASN A 130 10.21 12.26 0.94
CA ASN A 130 9.30 11.17 0.59
C ASN A 130 9.36 10.76 -0.89
N SER A 131 10.15 11.45 -1.70
CA SER A 131 10.31 11.16 -3.13
C SER A 131 11.64 10.48 -3.42
N ARG A 132 11.62 9.45 -4.29
CA ARG A 132 12.84 8.81 -4.81
C ARG A 132 13.54 9.66 -5.86
N TRP A 133 12.79 10.56 -6.46
CA TRP A 133 13.24 11.52 -7.46
C TRP A 133 12.31 12.74 -7.41
N ILE A 134 12.86 13.93 -7.56
CA ILE A 134 12.09 15.17 -7.59
C ILE A 134 12.74 16.16 -8.56
N LYS A 135 11.94 16.76 -9.43
CA LYS A 135 12.36 17.88 -10.30
C LYS A 135 11.19 18.82 -10.58
N SER A 136 11.54 20.07 -10.91
CA SER A 136 10.63 21.07 -11.45
C SER A 136 10.85 21.22 -12.95
N ALA A 137 9.76 21.31 -13.72
CA ALA A 137 9.79 21.61 -15.14
C ALA A 137 9.70 23.14 -15.35
N ASP A 138 10.80 23.83 -15.23
CA ASP A 138 10.86 25.29 -15.23
C ASP A 138 10.65 25.91 -16.63
N THR A 139 10.60 25.10 -17.67
CA THR A 139 10.28 25.50 -19.06
C THR A 139 9.35 24.49 -19.70
N VAL A 140 8.51 24.97 -20.62
CA VAL A 140 7.57 24.12 -21.37
C VAL A 140 8.26 22.99 -22.14
N ALA A 141 9.47 23.21 -22.63
CA ALA A 141 10.23 22.19 -23.36
C ALA A 141 10.68 21.00 -22.48
N GLN A 142 10.73 21.17 -21.17
CA GLN A 142 11.13 20.14 -20.22
C GLN A 142 9.97 19.21 -19.81
N ALA A 143 8.70 19.66 -19.91
CA ALA A 143 7.56 19.01 -19.30
C ALA A 143 7.42 17.52 -19.71
N GLY A 144 7.46 17.21 -20.99
CA GLY A 144 7.35 15.81 -21.46
C GLY A 144 8.58 14.97 -21.10
N GLU A 145 9.79 15.49 -21.29
CA GLU A 145 11.01 14.75 -20.98
C GLU A 145 11.13 14.44 -19.48
N LEU A 146 10.78 15.38 -18.61
CA LEU A 146 10.79 15.14 -17.16
C LEU A 146 9.66 14.19 -16.73
N ALA A 147 8.53 14.15 -17.45
CA ALA A 147 7.50 13.14 -17.21
C ALA A 147 8.00 11.72 -17.51
N ALA A 148 8.74 11.54 -18.64
CA ALA A 148 9.36 10.26 -18.95
C ALA A 148 10.41 9.86 -17.92
N GLN A 149 11.24 10.81 -17.45
CA GLN A 149 12.22 10.58 -16.38
C GLN A 149 11.56 10.23 -15.05
N ALA A 150 10.46 10.90 -14.68
CA ALA A 150 9.71 10.63 -13.46
C ALA A 150 9.13 9.20 -13.49
N TRP A 151 8.52 8.80 -14.61
CA TRP A 151 8.02 7.45 -14.78
C TRP A 151 9.14 6.40 -14.63
N GLU A 152 10.25 6.55 -15.31
CA GLU A 152 11.41 5.65 -15.22
C GLU A 152 11.96 5.59 -13.79
N ALA A 153 12.14 6.75 -13.15
CA ALA A 153 12.67 6.86 -11.79
C ALA A 153 11.78 6.20 -10.74
N SER A 154 10.46 6.10 -10.99
CA SER A 154 9.54 5.43 -10.06
C SER A 154 9.84 3.93 -9.91
N PHE A 155 10.50 3.32 -10.89
CA PHE A 155 10.98 1.93 -10.88
C PHE A 155 12.48 1.79 -10.52
N GLY A 156 13.17 2.92 -10.27
CA GLY A 156 14.61 2.96 -10.06
C GLY A 156 15.15 2.00 -9.02
N PRO A 157 16.48 2.09 -8.69
CA PRO A 157 17.13 1.13 -7.78
C PRO A 157 16.40 0.99 -6.43
N GLU A 158 15.70 2.02 -6.01
CA GLU A 158 14.76 1.99 -4.91
C GLU A 158 13.39 2.42 -5.45
N PRO A 159 12.52 1.47 -5.88
CA PRO A 159 11.20 1.82 -6.38
C PRO A 159 10.39 2.65 -5.39
N GLY A 160 9.49 3.49 -5.88
CA GLY A 160 8.67 4.28 -4.98
C GLY A 160 8.09 5.55 -5.61
N PRO A 161 7.44 6.39 -4.78
CA PRO A 161 6.91 7.68 -5.21
C PRO A 161 8.00 8.61 -5.72
N VAL A 162 7.69 9.29 -6.82
CA VAL A 162 8.48 10.38 -7.39
C VAL A 162 7.61 11.63 -7.47
N SER A 163 8.22 12.82 -7.51
CA SER A 163 7.49 14.08 -7.59
C SER A 163 7.99 14.91 -8.76
N LEU A 164 7.07 15.27 -9.67
CA LEU A 164 7.30 16.19 -10.77
C LEU A 164 6.50 17.47 -10.51
N ILE A 165 7.20 18.58 -10.28
CA ILE A 165 6.60 19.90 -10.09
C ILE A 165 6.39 20.53 -11.44
N LEU A 166 5.18 21.02 -11.71
CA LEU A 166 4.81 21.70 -12.95
C LEU A 166 4.33 23.12 -12.62
N PRO A 167 5.19 24.15 -12.77
CA PRO A 167 4.76 25.52 -12.65
C PRO A 167 3.64 25.88 -13.63
N ALA A 168 2.75 26.79 -13.21
CA ALA A 168 1.54 27.12 -13.96
C ALA A 168 1.84 27.64 -15.39
N ASP A 169 2.87 28.48 -15.53
CA ASP A 169 3.28 28.98 -16.86
C ASP A 169 3.85 27.86 -17.75
N THR A 170 4.62 26.93 -17.20
CA THR A 170 5.06 25.74 -17.91
C THR A 170 3.85 24.90 -18.35
N ALA A 171 2.80 24.82 -17.55
CA ALA A 171 1.59 24.07 -17.89
C ALA A 171 0.81 24.70 -19.06
N TRP A 172 0.66 26.03 -19.09
CA TRP A 172 -0.19 26.70 -20.11
C TRP A 172 0.53 27.14 -21.39
N LEU A 173 1.86 27.31 -21.36
CA LEU A 173 2.60 27.76 -22.55
C LEU A 173 2.64 26.67 -23.63
N GLU A 174 2.57 27.11 -24.88
CA GLU A 174 2.76 26.27 -26.06
C GLU A 174 4.25 25.97 -26.31
N GLY A 175 4.55 24.90 -27.03
CA GLY A 175 5.90 24.45 -27.35
C GLY A 175 6.32 23.18 -26.62
N GLY A 176 5.38 22.56 -25.88
CA GLY A 176 5.55 21.24 -25.27
C GLY A 176 5.71 20.17 -26.34
N LYS A 177 6.50 19.14 -26.01
CA LYS A 177 6.68 17.93 -26.82
C LYS A 177 6.64 16.71 -25.91
N PRO A 178 6.06 15.59 -26.37
CA PRO A 178 6.15 14.34 -25.64
C PRO A 178 7.61 13.99 -25.36
N GLY A 179 7.88 13.42 -24.19
CA GLY A 179 9.20 12.89 -23.84
C GLY A 179 9.54 11.65 -24.64
N ALA A 180 10.82 11.31 -24.67
CA ALA A 180 11.27 10.09 -25.32
C ALA A 180 10.69 8.85 -24.61
N THR A 181 10.22 7.88 -25.39
CA THR A 181 9.74 6.60 -24.84
C THR A 181 10.90 5.87 -24.14
N ARG A 182 10.68 5.47 -22.89
CA ARG A 182 11.64 4.77 -22.04
C ARG A 182 11.15 3.35 -21.78
N ALA A 183 12.09 2.40 -21.77
CA ALA A 183 11.77 1.04 -21.36
C ALA A 183 11.59 0.99 -19.83
N ARG A 184 10.62 0.21 -19.37
CA ARG A 184 10.48 -0.06 -17.94
C ARG A 184 11.75 -0.73 -17.41
N PRO A 185 12.41 -0.20 -16.37
CA PRO A 185 13.51 -0.88 -15.73
C PRO A 185 13.07 -2.27 -15.24
N SER A 186 13.82 -3.30 -15.59
CA SER A 186 13.59 -4.65 -15.06
C SER A 186 14.17 -4.77 -13.65
N LEU A 187 13.57 -5.62 -12.84
CA LEU A 187 14.19 -6.03 -11.57
C LEU A 187 15.55 -6.69 -11.86
N ARG A 188 16.51 -6.44 -11.01
CA ARG A 188 17.82 -7.06 -11.13
C ARG A 188 17.72 -8.58 -10.98
N ALA A 189 18.44 -9.30 -11.84
CA ALA A 189 18.59 -10.75 -11.71
C ALA A 189 19.35 -11.12 -10.42
N PRO A 190 19.19 -12.34 -9.90
CA PRO A 190 20.02 -12.86 -8.83
C PRO A 190 21.52 -12.78 -9.19
N ASP A 191 22.35 -12.40 -8.22
CA ASP A 191 23.80 -12.46 -8.33
C ASP A 191 24.27 -13.90 -8.05
N PRO A 192 24.82 -14.63 -9.04
CA PRO A 192 25.23 -16.03 -8.84
C PRO A 192 26.22 -16.21 -7.70
N ALA A 193 27.16 -15.30 -7.51
CA ALA A 193 28.15 -15.40 -6.45
C ALA A 193 27.51 -15.27 -5.04
N ARG A 194 26.49 -14.40 -4.91
CA ARG A 194 25.72 -14.28 -3.66
C ARG A 194 24.86 -15.52 -3.40
N ILE A 195 24.28 -16.10 -4.43
CA ILE A 195 23.49 -17.34 -4.31
C ILE A 195 24.38 -18.51 -3.87
N ASP A 196 25.55 -18.68 -4.50
CA ASP A 196 26.50 -19.74 -4.15
C ASP A 196 27.00 -19.59 -2.70
N ALA A 197 27.34 -18.36 -2.29
CA ALA A 197 27.73 -18.05 -0.92
C ALA A 197 26.60 -18.33 0.07
N ALA A 198 25.35 -17.96 -0.25
CA ALA A 198 24.20 -18.25 0.58
C ALA A 198 23.94 -19.75 0.71
N ALA A 199 24.02 -20.51 -0.40
CA ALA A 199 23.86 -21.96 -0.38
C ALA A 199 24.93 -22.66 0.45
N ALA A 200 26.20 -22.18 0.36
CA ALA A 200 27.28 -22.69 1.22
C ALA A 200 27.03 -22.37 2.70
N ALA A 201 26.59 -21.14 3.03
CA ALA A 201 26.26 -20.74 4.39
C ALA A 201 25.12 -21.57 4.97
N VAL A 202 24.06 -21.82 4.18
CA VAL A 202 22.91 -22.66 4.61
C VAL A 202 23.37 -24.08 4.95
N LYS A 203 24.27 -24.68 4.17
CA LYS A 203 24.79 -26.03 4.46
C LYS A 203 25.57 -26.13 5.78
N SER A 204 26.09 -25.02 6.26
CA SER A 204 26.86 -24.95 7.52
C SER A 204 26.01 -24.44 8.68
N ALA A 205 24.86 -23.85 8.44
CA ALA A 205 23.98 -23.30 9.46
C ALA A 205 23.14 -24.39 10.13
N SER A 206 22.90 -24.24 11.43
CA SER A 206 22.05 -25.14 12.22
C SER A 206 20.58 -24.74 12.19
N LYS A 207 20.30 -23.41 12.10
CA LYS A 207 18.96 -22.85 12.16
C LYS A 207 18.82 -21.65 11.21
N PRO A 208 18.92 -21.90 9.88
CA PRO A 208 18.82 -20.84 8.90
C PRO A 208 17.39 -20.30 8.76
N VAL A 209 17.26 -18.97 8.61
CA VAL A 209 16.02 -18.28 8.33
C VAL A 209 16.18 -17.42 7.09
N ILE A 210 15.10 -17.22 6.33
CA ILE A 210 15.03 -16.25 5.24
C ILE A 210 13.83 -15.32 5.43
N ILE A 211 14.07 -14.01 5.28
CA ILE A 211 13.02 -12.99 5.26
C ILE A 211 12.78 -12.58 3.81
N ILE A 212 11.53 -12.67 3.36
CA ILE A 212 11.15 -12.47 1.95
C ILE A 212 10.12 -11.35 1.79
N ASN A 213 10.21 -10.63 0.66
CA ASN A 213 9.23 -9.64 0.22
C ASN A 213 9.28 -9.49 -1.31
N GLY A 214 8.51 -8.56 -1.87
CA GLY A 214 8.49 -8.27 -3.31
C GLY A 214 7.91 -9.42 -4.14
N THR A 215 8.58 -9.80 -5.24
CA THR A 215 8.11 -10.87 -6.15
C THR A 215 8.05 -12.24 -5.49
N ALA A 216 8.79 -12.48 -4.40
CA ALA A 216 8.71 -13.70 -3.61
C ALA A 216 7.32 -13.94 -2.98
N LEU A 217 6.51 -12.90 -2.83
CA LEU A 217 5.15 -12.97 -2.26
C LEU A 217 4.06 -13.14 -3.33
N THR A 218 4.40 -13.18 -4.61
CA THR A 218 3.49 -13.60 -5.69
C THR A 218 3.22 -15.10 -5.62
N GLU A 219 2.19 -15.60 -6.30
CA GLU A 219 1.92 -17.03 -6.37
C GLU A 219 3.13 -17.84 -6.87
N ALA A 220 3.78 -17.37 -7.93
CA ALA A 220 4.99 -18.00 -8.46
C ALA A 220 6.17 -17.94 -7.47
N GLY A 221 6.34 -16.82 -6.76
CA GLY A 221 7.37 -16.65 -5.74
C GLY A 221 7.15 -17.54 -4.53
N LEU A 222 5.90 -17.69 -4.07
CA LEU A 222 5.54 -18.57 -2.96
C LEU A 222 5.78 -20.05 -3.29
N ALA A 223 5.63 -20.46 -4.56
CA ALA A 223 6.01 -21.80 -4.99
C ALA A 223 7.52 -22.05 -4.82
N GLN A 224 8.36 -21.04 -5.08
CA GLN A 224 9.80 -21.14 -4.82
C GLN A 224 10.12 -21.07 -3.32
N ALA A 225 9.38 -20.25 -2.57
CA ALA A 225 9.50 -20.20 -1.11
C ALA A 225 9.20 -21.57 -0.45
N ALA A 226 8.24 -22.33 -0.99
CA ALA A 226 7.96 -23.70 -0.56
C ALA A 226 9.14 -24.64 -0.80
N ARG A 227 9.88 -24.49 -1.91
CA ARG A 227 11.11 -25.26 -2.18
C ARG A 227 12.21 -24.89 -1.18
N VAL A 228 12.40 -23.60 -0.92
CA VAL A 228 13.37 -23.12 0.09
C VAL A 228 13.02 -23.65 1.48
N LYS A 229 11.73 -23.71 1.84
CA LYS A 229 11.27 -24.32 3.09
C LYS A 229 11.60 -25.81 3.16
N ALA A 230 11.42 -26.55 2.06
CA ALA A 230 11.76 -27.97 1.98
C ALA A 230 13.27 -28.24 2.13
N ALA A 231 14.13 -27.26 1.82
CA ALA A 231 15.57 -27.29 2.09
C ALA A 231 15.93 -27.10 3.57
N GLY A 232 14.95 -26.97 4.47
CA GLY A 232 15.18 -26.80 5.91
C GLY A 232 15.31 -25.35 6.38
N ILE A 233 15.10 -24.37 5.51
CA ILE A 233 15.16 -22.95 5.84
C ILE A 233 13.79 -22.48 6.34
N ARG A 234 13.71 -21.82 7.50
CA ARG A 234 12.49 -21.18 7.94
C ARG A 234 12.21 -19.93 7.09
N VAL A 235 10.99 -19.79 6.56
CA VAL A 235 10.61 -18.69 5.68
C VAL A 235 9.68 -17.75 6.42
N LEU A 236 10.07 -16.48 6.53
CA LEU A 236 9.28 -15.39 7.11
C LEU A 236 9.06 -14.28 6.10
N THR A 237 7.93 -13.56 6.25
CA THR A 237 7.72 -12.26 5.61
C THR A 237 8.01 -11.13 6.58
N ASP A 238 8.18 -9.90 6.05
CA ASP A 238 8.10 -8.71 6.89
C ASP A 238 6.78 -8.66 7.66
N THR A 239 6.75 -7.90 8.75
CA THR A 239 5.52 -7.62 9.52
C THR A 239 4.45 -6.97 8.63
N PHE A 240 4.86 -6.02 7.77
CA PHE A 240 4.01 -5.33 6.80
C PHE A 240 4.62 -5.44 5.41
N PHE A 241 3.93 -6.08 4.51
CA PHE A 241 4.31 -6.26 3.11
C PHE A 241 3.33 -5.54 2.17
N PRO A 242 3.77 -5.13 0.97
CA PRO A 242 2.90 -4.41 0.03
C PRO A 242 1.70 -5.24 -0.43
N ARG A 243 1.97 -6.49 -0.86
CA ARG A 243 0.98 -7.43 -1.37
C ARG A 243 1.50 -8.86 -1.25
N GLN A 244 0.66 -9.78 -0.85
CA GLN A 244 0.94 -11.20 -0.78
C GLN A 244 -0.22 -12.02 -1.35
N ALA A 245 0.06 -12.97 -2.23
CA ALA A 245 -0.89 -14.00 -2.63
C ALA A 245 -1.11 -14.96 -1.46
N ARG A 246 -2.37 -15.29 -1.15
CA ARG A 246 -2.76 -16.07 0.03
C ARG A 246 -3.90 -17.04 -0.28
N GLY A 247 -4.22 -17.88 0.70
CA GLY A 247 -5.33 -18.83 0.64
C GLY A 247 -4.92 -20.20 0.10
N ALA A 248 -5.91 -21.04 -0.12
CA ALA A 248 -5.73 -22.40 -0.58
C ALA A 248 -4.86 -22.49 -1.85
N GLY A 249 -4.04 -23.52 -1.93
CA GLY A 249 -3.10 -23.74 -3.03
C GLY A 249 -1.82 -22.93 -2.95
N ARG A 250 -1.62 -22.08 -1.92
CA ARG A 250 -0.40 -21.26 -1.74
C ARG A 250 0.39 -21.75 -0.55
N PHE A 251 1.72 -21.66 -0.66
CA PHE A 251 2.60 -21.83 0.49
C PHE A 251 2.38 -20.67 1.47
N VAL A 252 2.40 -20.98 2.76
CA VAL A 252 2.17 -20.00 3.83
C VAL A 252 3.48 -19.77 4.57
N PRO A 253 4.19 -18.66 4.31
CA PRO A 253 5.31 -18.25 5.14
C PRO A 253 4.81 -17.75 6.50
N ASP A 254 5.63 -17.86 7.53
CA ASP A 254 5.38 -17.19 8.79
C ASP A 254 5.45 -15.66 8.58
N ARG A 255 4.70 -14.88 9.36
CA ARG A 255 4.82 -13.42 9.35
C ARG A 255 5.54 -12.97 10.62
N MET A 256 6.56 -12.12 10.47
CA MET A 256 7.25 -11.53 11.62
C MET A 256 6.28 -10.71 12.47
N GLN A 257 6.33 -10.90 13.78
CA GLN A 257 5.45 -10.21 14.70
C GLN A 257 5.75 -8.71 14.80
N TYR A 258 4.71 -7.93 15.09
CA TYR A 258 4.82 -6.46 15.19
C TYR A 258 5.65 -6.00 16.38
N PHE A 259 5.44 -6.61 17.55
CA PHE A 259 6.17 -6.24 18.76
C PHE A 259 7.57 -6.84 18.76
N ALA A 260 8.56 -6.05 19.19
CA ALA A 260 9.96 -6.46 19.17
C ALA A 260 10.21 -7.79 19.93
N GLU A 261 9.52 -8.02 21.06
CA GLU A 261 9.65 -9.25 21.84
C GLU A 261 9.19 -10.48 21.05
N GLY A 262 8.05 -10.36 20.35
CA GLY A 262 7.54 -11.42 19.49
C GLY A 262 8.46 -11.69 18.31
N ALA A 263 8.92 -10.62 17.62
CA ALA A 263 9.86 -10.73 16.51
C ALA A 263 11.21 -11.34 16.95
N MET A 264 11.72 -10.97 18.13
CA MET A 264 12.92 -11.59 18.70
C MET A 264 12.71 -13.08 19.01
N ALA A 265 11.54 -13.44 19.56
CA ALA A 265 11.20 -14.84 19.81
C ALA A 265 11.05 -15.64 18.50
N ASP A 266 10.49 -15.04 17.45
CA ASP A 266 10.43 -15.64 16.11
C ASP A 266 11.81 -15.99 15.55
N LEU A 267 12.81 -15.19 15.86
CA LEU A 267 14.18 -15.29 15.33
C LEU A 267 15.15 -15.99 16.30
N GLU A 268 14.69 -16.37 17.49
CA GLU A 268 15.55 -16.92 18.55
C GLU A 268 16.32 -18.18 18.10
N GLY A 269 17.63 -18.14 18.36
CA GLY A 269 18.57 -19.22 18.04
C GLY A 269 18.87 -19.36 16.55
N SER A 270 18.39 -18.47 15.68
CA SER A 270 18.82 -18.44 14.27
C SER A 270 20.29 -18.04 14.21
N ASP A 271 21.09 -18.79 13.43
CA ASP A 271 22.52 -18.58 13.24
C ASP A 271 22.85 -17.97 11.86
N LEU A 272 21.91 -18.05 10.91
CA LEU A 272 21.99 -17.43 9.58
C LEU A 272 20.66 -16.79 9.22
N MET A 273 20.69 -15.53 8.79
CA MET A 273 19.52 -14.79 8.32
C MET A 273 19.73 -14.32 6.88
N LEU A 274 19.09 -15.00 5.92
CA LEU A 274 19.05 -14.56 4.52
C LEU A 274 17.97 -13.50 4.34
N ILE A 275 18.21 -12.52 3.44
CA ILE A 275 17.28 -11.41 3.19
C ILE A 275 17.11 -11.25 1.69
N ALA A 276 15.87 -11.38 1.20
CA ALA A 276 15.52 -11.33 -0.22
C ALA A 276 14.31 -10.43 -0.47
N GLY A 277 14.47 -9.39 -1.28
CA GLY A 277 13.39 -8.45 -1.64
C GLY A 277 13.01 -7.45 -0.54
N THR A 278 13.78 -7.38 0.55
CA THR A 278 13.54 -6.48 1.69
C THR A 278 14.86 -6.01 2.30
N GLN A 279 14.82 -5.51 3.52
CA GLN A 279 15.94 -4.99 4.30
C GLN A 279 16.12 -5.77 5.59
N VAL A 280 17.25 -5.56 6.27
CA VAL A 280 17.48 -6.10 7.62
C VAL A 280 16.34 -5.67 8.55
N PRO A 281 15.71 -6.59 9.30
CA PRO A 281 14.58 -6.27 10.14
C PRO A 281 14.97 -5.34 11.29
N VAL A 282 14.15 -4.32 11.50
CA VAL A 282 14.26 -3.37 12.61
C VAL A 282 12.96 -3.33 13.41
N ALA A 283 13.06 -3.06 14.70
CA ALA A 283 11.89 -2.85 15.55
C ALA A 283 11.09 -1.64 15.06
N PHE A 284 9.76 -1.72 15.14
CA PHE A 284 8.90 -0.62 14.68
C PHE A 284 9.15 0.66 15.48
N PHE A 285 9.37 0.52 16.78
CA PHE A 285 9.79 1.58 17.68
C PHE A 285 10.95 1.12 18.57
N ALA A 286 11.75 2.07 19.05
CA ALA A 286 12.73 1.82 20.09
C ALA A 286 12.02 1.67 21.45
N TYR A 287 12.36 0.60 22.17
CA TYR A 287 11.84 0.35 23.52
C TYR A 287 13.00 0.23 24.51
N PRO A 288 12.81 0.65 25.78
CA PRO A 288 13.84 0.50 26.82
C PRO A 288 14.31 -0.96 26.94
N GLY A 289 15.62 -1.17 26.85
CA GLY A 289 16.23 -2.50 27.00
C GLY A 289 15.98 -3.47 25.85
N LYS A 290 15.48 -3.00 24.69
CA LYS A 290 15.29 -3.80 23.48
C LYS A 290 16.20 -3.32 22.34
N PRO A 291 16.69 -4.24 21.48
CA PRO A 291 17.48 -3.84 20.33
C PRO A 291 16.60 -3.20 19.25
N SER A 292 17.14 -2.22 18.52
CA SER A 292 16.49 -1.64 17.33
C SER A 292 16.64 -2.56 16.12
N VAL A 293 17.79 -3.22 15.95
CA VAL A 293 18.00 -4.21 14.88
C VAL A 293 17.65 -5.59 15.42
N LEU A 294 16.77 -6.31 14.71
CA LEU A 294 16.20 -7.58 15.15
C LEU A 294 17.00 -8.80 14.65
N VAL A 295 18.32 -8.66 14.59
CA VAL A 295 19.23 -9.78 14.29
C VAL A 295 19.71 -10.40 15.61
N PRO A 296 19.46 -11.70 15.86
CA PRO A 296 19.92 -12.37 17.08
C PRO A 296 21.44 -12.30 17.26
N GLU A 297 21.90 -12.29 18.50
CA GLU A 297 23.32 -12.41 18.80
C GLU A 297 23.89 -13.73 18.22
N GLY A 298 25.04 -13.65 17.56
CA GLY A 298 25.65 -14.79 16.87
C GLY A 298 25.04 -15.13 15.51
N CYS A 299 23.94 -14.49 15.11
CA CYS A 299 23.34 -14.68 13.79
C CYS A 299 24.05 -13.81 12.73
N THR A 300 24.35 -14.41 11.57
CA THR A 300 24.96 -13.71 10.44
C THR A 300 23.87 -13.25 9.46
N PRO A 301 23.59 -11.94 9.32
CA PRO A 301 22.69 -11.43 8.28
C PRO A 301 23.40 -11.42 6.93
N MET A 302 22.73 -11.95 5.89
CA MET A 302 23.23 -12.00 4.53
C MET A 302 22.17 -11.47 3.56
N MET A 303 22.42 -10.30 2.99
CA MET A 303 21.59 -9.72 1.94
C MET A 303 21.87 -10.40 0.60
N ILE A 304 20.91 -11.16 0.08
CA ILE A 304 21.02 -11.86 -1.21
C ILE A 304 20.26 -11.12 -2.33
N GLY A 305 19.43 -10.14 -1.99
CA GLY A 305 18.84 -9.18 -2.93
C GLY A 305 17.95 -8.17 -2.22
N GLY A 306 17.99 -6.92 -2.66
CA GLY A 306 17.18 -5.81 -2.15
C GLY A 306 15.80 -5.70 -2.83
N PRO A 307 15.06 -4.62 -2.55
CA PRO A 307 13.72 -4.39 -3.12
C PRO A 307 13.69 -4.23 -4.65
N ASP A 308 14.83 -3.91 -5.26
CA ASP A 308 15.04 -3.77 -6.70
C ASP A 308 15.40 -5.08 -7.41
N THR A 309 15.45 -6.20 -6.68
CA THR A 309 15.85 -7.51 -7.21
C THR A 309 14.64 -8.42 -7.36
N ASP A 310 14.63 -9.28 -8.36
CA ASP A 310 13.62 -10.34 -8.50
C ASP A 310 13.80 -11.40 -7.40
N SER A 311 13.11 -11.21 -6.30
CA SER A 311 13.19 -12.10 -5.13
C SER A 311 12.60 -13.49 -5.41
N ALA A 312 11.65 -13.64 -6.33
CA ALA A 312 11.17 -14.95 -6.76
C ALA A 312 12.27 -15.73 -7.49
N ALA A 313 13.00 -15.06 -8.39
CA ALA A 313 14.16 -15.65 -9.07
C ALA A 313 15.29 -15.98 -8.08
N ILE A 314 15.52 -15.16 -7.06
CA ILE A 314 16.47 -15.46 -5.96
C ILE A 314 16.10 -16.77 -5.27
N LEU A 315 14.83 -16.93 -4.87
CA LEU A 315 14.38 -18.15 -4.20
C LEU A 315 14.53 -19.38 -5.09
N ALA A 316 14.22 -19.26 -6.39
CA ALA A 316 14.42 -20.33 -7.36
C ALA A 316 15.89 -20.74 -7.46
N ALA A 317 16.79 -19.77 -7.67
CA ALA A 317 18.23 -20.00 -7.78
C ALA A 317 18.82 -20.61 -6.49
N LEU A 318 18.37 -20.14 -5.31
CA LEU A 318 18.80 -20.67 -4.03
C LEU A 318 18.34 -22.14 -3.85
N ALA A 319 17.08 -22.45 -4.17
CA ALA A 319 16.56 -23.81 -4.10
C ALA A 319 17.31 -24.76 -5.05
N ASP A 320 17.65 -24.30 -6.26
CA ASP A 320 18.45 -25.05 -7.23
C ASP A 320 19.88 -25.31 -6.73
N ALA A 321 20.57 -24.29 -6.19
CA ALA A 321 21.92 -24.41 -5.60
C ALA A 321 21.95 -25.35 -4.37
N LEU A 322 20.84 -25.48 -3.66
CA LEU A 322 20.65 -26.43 -2.56
C LEU A 322 20.25 -27.83 -3.04
N GLY A 323 19.96 -28.00 -4.34
CA GLY A 323 19.53 -29.28 -4.92
C GLY A 323 18.09 -29.69 -4.56
N THR A 324 17.26 -28.75 -4.09
CA THR A 324 15.91 -29.05 -3.59
C THR A 324 14.92 -29.11 -4.74
N LYS A 325 14.37 -30.29 -5.01
CA LYS A 325 13.31 -30.53 -6.01
C LYS A 325 11.92 -30.56 -5.38
N GLU A 326 11.83 -30.96 -4.13
CA GLU A 326 10.60 -31.03 -3.37
C GLU A 326 10.15 -29.65 -2.90
N ALA A 327 8.86 -29.48 -2.61
CA ALA A 327 8.28 -28.28 -2.04
C ALA A 327 7.54 -28.62 -0.74
N ALA A 328 7.55 -27.70 0.21
CA ALA A 328 6.74 -27.81 1.41
C ALA A 328 5.24 -27.76 1.06
N PRO A 329 4.36 -28.33 1.89
CA PRO A 329 2.92 -28.35 1.65
C PRO A 329 2.34 -26.93 1.48
N VAL A 330 1.34 -26.82 0.62
CA VAL A 330 0.51 -25.61 0.45
C VAL A 330 -0.71 -25.67 1.36
N ALA A 331 -1.35 -24.55 1.60
CA ALA A 331 -2.59 -24.50 2.35
C ALA A 331 -3.70 -25.27 1.62
N GLU A 332 -4.40 -26.12 2.31
CA GLU A 332 -5.64 -26.73 1.83
C GLU A 332 -6.82 -25.80 2.14
N LEU A 333 -7.87 -25.84 1.31
CA LEU A 333 -9.07 -25.05 1.55
C LEU A 333 -9.74 -25.52 2.84
N ASP A 334 -9.93 -24.58 3.77
CA ASP A 334 -10.61 -24.81 5.03
C ASP A 334 -11.45 -23.55 5.37
N VAL A 335 -12.75 -23.69 5.19
CA VAL A 335 -13.70 -22.61 5.39
C VAL A 335 -14.39 -22.82 6.73
N PRO A 336 -14.27 -21.90 7.69
CA PRO A 336 -14.89 -22.04 9.00
C PRO A 336 -16.42 -22.04 8.91
N GLY A 337 -17.06 -22.68 9.89
CA GLY A 337 -18.51 -22.58 10.06
C GLY A 337 -18.96 -21.16 10.39
N ALA A 338 -20.26 -20.88 10.27
CA ALA A 338 -20.83 -19.59 10.63
C ALA A 338 -20.57 -19.27 12.12
N PRO A 339 -19.99 -18.12 12.45
CA PRO A 339 -19.79 -17.74 13.85
C PRO A 339 -21.11 -17.35 14.50
N THR A 340 -21.22 -17.52 15.81
CA THR A 340 -22.44 -17.21 16.60
C THR A 340 -22.10 -16.45 17.87
N GLY A 341 -23.05 -15.67 18.38
CA GLY A 341 -22.98 -14.98 19.66
C GLY A 341 -22.37 -13.57 19.57
N ALA A 342 -21.54 -13.19 20.54
CA ALA A 342 -20.97 -11.85 20.62
C ALA A 342 -20.01 -11.56 19.46
N LEU A 343 -20.17 -10.39 18.83
CA LEU A 343 -19.26 -9.96 17.76
C LEU A 343 -17.90 -9.59 18.35
N ASN A 344 -16.86 -10.18 17.76
CA ASN A 344 -15.47 -9.88 18.10
C ASN A 344 -14.58 -10.07 16.85
N ALA A 345 -13.31 -9.69 16.94
CA ALA A 345 -12.40 -9.75 15.79
C ALA A 345 -12.20 -11.18 15.23
N ALA A 346 -12.33 -12.22 16.06
CA ALA A 346 -12.26 -13.61 15.61
C ALA A 346 -13.50 -14.02 14.82
N ALA A 347 -14.70 -13.67 15.30
CA ALA A 347 -15.95 -13.91 14.58
C ALA A 347 -15.97 -13.19 13.22
N ILE A 348 -15.49 -11.93 13.17
CA ILE A 348 -15.32 -11.18 11.93
C ILE A 348 -14.36 -11.91 10.99
N GLY A 349 -13.20 -12.36 11.47
CA GLY A 349 -12.24 -13.12 10.69
C GLY A 349 -12.80 -14.43 10.12
N ALA A 350 -13.62 -15.15 10.90
CA ALA A 350 -14.30 -16.36 10.45
C ALA A 350 -15.31 -16.09 9.33
N SER A 351 -16.15 -15.05 9.48
CA SER A 351 -17.08 -14.64 8.42
C SER A 351 -16.36 -14.20 7.15
N ILE A 352 -15.26 -13.44 7.27
CA ILE A 352 -14.43 -13.04 6.12
C ILE A 352 -13.89 -14.28 5.40
N ALA A 353 -13.31 -15.24 6.12
CA ALA A 353 -12.78 -16.48 5.52
C ALA A 353 -13.89 -17.30 4.82
N ARG A 354 -15.11 -17.26 5.36
CA ARG A 354 -16.28 -17.97 4.85
C ARG A 354 -16.82 -17.37 3.56
N HIS A 355 -17.00 -16.05 3.51
CA HIS A 355 -17.74 -15.36 2.43
C HIS A 355 -16.84 -14.71 1.38
N MET A 356 -15.55 -14.49 1.68
CA MET A 356 -14.63 -13.84 0.74
C MET A 356 -14.56 -14.63 -0.58
N PRO A 357 -14.88 -13.98 -1.73
CA PRO A 357 -14.82 -14.63 -3.03
C PRO A 357 -13.38 -14.91 -3.46
N GLU A 358 -13.23 -15.86 -4.36
CA GLU A 358 -11.94 -16.13 -4.99
C GLU A 358 -11.43 -14.90 -5.74
N GLY A 359 -10.13 -14.65 -5.63
CA GLY A 359 -9.50 -13.51 -6.27
C GLY A 359 -9.75 -12.17 -5.57
N CYS A 360 -10.38 -12.14 -4.40
CA CYS A 360 -10.59 -10.90 -3.64
C CYS A 360 -9.25 -10.21 -3.31
N PHE A 361 -9.23 -8.88 -3.36
CA PHE A 361 -8.17 -8.08 -2.75
C PHE A 361 -8.57 -7.71 -1.33
N VAL A 362 -7.65 -7.79 -0.38
CA VAL A 362 -7.86 -7.30 0.98
C VAL A 362 -6.93 -6.13 1.24
N SER A 363 -7.50 -4.99 1.62
CA SER A 363 -6.79 -3.81 2.12
C SER A 363 -6.90 -3.78 3.64
N ASP A 364 -5.78 -3.99 4.34
CA ASP A 364 -5.74 -4.14 5.80
C ASP A 364 -5.17 -2.91 6.49
N ASP A 365 -6.05 -2.16 7.12
CA ASP A 365 -5.77 -1.07 8.06
C ASP A 365 -6.51 -1.32 9.40
N GLY A 366 -6.78 -2.60 9.70
CA GLY A 366 -7.48 -3.04 10.91
C GLY A 366 -6.63 -2.96 12.18
N VAL A 367 -5.35 -2.67 12.04
CA VAL A 367 -4.37 -2.50 13.12
C VAL A 367 -4.46 -3.65 14.15
N SER A 368 -4.87 -3.37 15.39
CA SER A 368 -4.99 -4.38 16.45
C SER A 368 -6.12 -5.40 16.22
N ASN A 369 -7.14 -5.06 15.45
CA ASN A 369 -8.28 -5.93 15.14
C ASN A 369 -8.13 -6.70 13.81
N GLY A 370 -7.17 -6.35 12.95
CA GLY A 370 -6.94 -7.00 11.65
C GLY A 370 -6.31 -8.39 11.76
N LEU A 371 -5.49 -8.64 12.79
CA LEU A 371 -4.72 -9.89 12.92
C LEU A 371 -5.57 -11.17 12.89
N PRO A 372 -6.71 -11.29 13.60
CA PRO A 372 -7.55 -12.48 13.50
C PRO A 372 -8.07 -12.73 12.08
N SER A 373 -8.45 -11.70 11.33
CA SER A 373 -8.87 -11.83 9.93
C SER A 373 -7.73 -12.33 9.06
N PHE A 374 -6.51 -11.82 9.26
CA PHE A 374 -5.32 -12.30 8.55
C PHE A 374 -5.05 -13.78 8.82
N LEU A 375 -5.12 -14.23 10.08
CA LEU A 375 -4.85 -15.61 10.45
C LEU A 375 -5.94 -16.58 9.93
N MET A 376 -7.21 -16.23 10.08
CA MET A 376 -8.32 -17.09 9.70
C MET A 376 -8.49 -17.25 8.19
N THR A 377 -8.07 -16.25 7.40
CA THR A 377 -8.12 -16.33 5.93
C THR A 377 -6.96 -17.12 5.32
N GLN A 378 -6.01 -17.58 6.09
CA GLN A 378 -4.83 -18.31 5.62
C GLN A 378 -5.18 -19.53 4.76
N ARG A 379 -6.31 -20.18 5.05
CA ARG A 379 -6.82 -21.37 4.34
C ARG A 379 -8.14 -21.09 3.62
N ALA A 380 -8.55 -19.80 3.46
CA ALA A 380 -9.72 -19.40 2.71
C ALA A 380 -9.48 -19.55 1.19
N ARG A 381 -10.47 -19.15 0.36
CA ARG A 381 -10.31 -19.12 -1.09
C ARG A 381 -9.10 -18.26 -1.49
N PRO A 382 -8.47 -18.53 -2.64
CA PRO A 382 -7.35 -17.73 -3.15
C PRO A 382 -7.67 -16.24 -3.18
N HIS A 383 -6.78 -15.40 -2.63
CA HIS A 383 -6.94 -13.96 -2.53
C HIS A 383 -5.58 -13.26 -2.43
N ASP A 384 -5.58 -11.94 -2.50
CA ASP A 384 -4.39 -11.11 -2.27
C ASP A 384 -4.58 -10.25 -1.03
N TRP A 385 -3.56 -10.11 -0.21
CA TRP A 385 -3.57 -9.29 1.00
C TRP A 385 -2.58 -8.15 0.89
N MET A 386 -3.03 -6.92 1.14
CA MET A 386 -2.22 -5.70 1.12
C MET A 386 -2.26 -5.04 2.51
N MET A 387 -1.07 -4.72 3.04
CA MET A 387 -0.91 -4.21 4.40
C MET A 387 -0.53 -2.74 4.45
N LEU A 388 -0.68 -2.17 5.65
CA LEU A 388 -0.29 -0.82 6.05
C LEU A 388 1.25 -0.71 6.17
N THR A 389 1.95 -0.54 5.07
CA THR A 389 3.41 -0.67 4.98
C THR A 389 4.21 0.41 5.71
N GLY A 390 3.70 1.62 5.78
CA GLY A 390 4.38 2.75 6.43
C GLY A 390 3.88 3.05 7.85
N GLY A 391 2.83 2.35 8.31
CA GLY A 391 2.25 2.57 9.63
C GLY A 391 1.38 3.84 9.76
N ALA A 392 1.23 4.63 8.69
CA ALA A 392 0.35 5.80 8.69
C ALA A 392 -1.09 5.33 8.43
N ILE A 393 -1.91 5.24 9.50
CA ILE A 393 -3.32 4.82 9.44
C ILE A 393 -4.15 5.76 8.55
N GLY A 394 -5.26 5.23 8.01
CA GLY A 394 -6.06 5.90 6.99
C GLY A 394 -5.70 5.47 5.57
N GLN A 395 -4.86 4.45 5.40
CA GLN A 395 -4.54 3.86 4.09
C GLN A 395 -5.67 2.96 3.58
N GLY A 396 -6.40 2.29 4.46
CA GLY A 396 -7.28 1.17 4.13
C GLY A 396 -8.30 1.46 3.04
N MET A 397 -9.16 2.45 3.23
CA MET A 397 -10.21 2.82 2.27
C MET A 397 -9.65 3.35 0.94
N PRO A 398 -8.69 4.29 0.91
CA PRO A 398 -8.08 4.73 -0.34
C PRO A 398 -7.38 3.62 -1.11
N LEU A 399 -6.61 2.77 -0.44
CA LEU A 399 -5.94 1.63 -1.07
C LEU A 399 -6.96 0.69 -1.74
N ALA A 400 -8.07 0.40 -1.02
CA ALA A 400 -9.16 -0.42 -1.55
C ALA A 400 -9.84 0.21 -2.78
N LEU A 401 -10.07 1.54 -2.77
CA LEU A 401 -10.57 2.27 -3.94
C LEU A 401 -9.65 2.06 -5.14
N GLY A 402 -8.36 2.30 -4.99
CA GLY A 402 -7.38 2.16 -6.07
C GLY A 402 -7.28 0.73 -6.59
N ALA A 403 -7.28 -0.26 -5.69
CA ALA A 403 -7.25 -1.68 -6.06
C ALA A 403 -8.50 -2.10 -6.83
N SER A 404 -9.69 -1.65 -6.40
CA SER A 404 -10.95 -1.93 -7.08
C SER A 404 -11.01 -1.32 -8.49
N LEU A 405 -10.52 -0.08 -8.66
CA LEU A 405 -10.50 0.58 -9.97
C LEU A 405 -9.45 -0.03 -10.91
N ALA A 406 -8.39 -0.63 -10.38
CA ALA A 406 -7.38 -1.36 -11.15
C ALA A 406 -7.87 -2.71 -11.67
N ALA A 407 -8.84 -3.33 -10.98
CA ALA A 407 -9.41 -4.63 -11.35
C ALA A 407 -10.91 -4.66 -11.02
N PRO A 408 -11.76 -3.99 -11.80
CA PRO A 408 -13.17 -3.76 -11.48
C PRO A 408 -14.00 -5.05 -11.41
N ASP A 409 -13.57 -6.11 -12.06
CA ASP A 409 -14.23 -7.42 -12.03
C ASP A 409 -13.95 -8.23 -10.76
N ARG A 410 -13.04 -7.75 -9.90
CA ARG A 410 -12.69 -8.40 -8.63
C ARG A 410 -13.27 -7.63 -7.45
N LYS A 411 -13.76 -8.35 -6.45
CA LYS A 411 -14.17 -7.73 -5.18
C LYS A 411 -12.95 -7.26 -4.40
N THR A 412 -13.08 -6.15 -3.71
CA THR A 412 -12.10 -5.67 -2.77
C THR A 412 -12.73 -5.56 -1.38
N LEU A 413 -12.08 -6.10 -0.38
CA LEU A 413 -12.42 -5.95 1.03
C LEU A 413 -11.48 -4.93 1.67
N CYS A 414 -12.01 -3.90 2.28
CA CYS A 414 -11.28 -3.02 3.19
C CYS A 414 -11.63 -3.40 4.62
N ILE A 415 -10.63 -3.68 5.45
CA ILE A 415 -10.79 -3.77 6.90
C ILE A 415 -10.03 -2.61 7.55
N THR A 416 -10.70 -1.82 8.38
CA THR A 416 -10.13 -0.64 9.03
C THR A 416 -10.69 -0.43 10.43
N GLY A 417 -9.94 0.23 11.30
CA GLY A 417 -10.47 0.68 12.60
C GLY A 417 -11.29 1.96 12.46
N ASP A 418 -12.17 2.23 13.43
CA ASP A 418 -12.97 3.46 13.47
C ASP A 418 -12.11 4.74 13.50
N GLY A 419 -11.03 4.75 14.26
CA GLY A 419 -10.10 5.87 14.26
C GLY A 419 -9.31 5.98 12.95
N ALA A 420 -8.86 4.85 12.36
CA ALA A 420 -8.11 4.85 11.11
C ALA A 420 -8.99 5.30 9.93
N GLY A 421 -10.22 4.80 9.84
CA GLY A 421 -11.16 5.18 8.78
C GLY A 421 -11.50 6.66 8.76
N MET A 422 -11.46 7.35 9.90
CA MET A 422 -11.75 8.79 9.98
C MET A 422 -10.71 9.67 9.28
N TYR A 423 -9.48 9.19 9.09
CA TYR A 423 -8.45 9.95 8.38
C TYR A 423 -8.80 10.20 6.92
N THR A 424 -9.47 9.24 6.27
CA THR A 424 -9.71 9.23 4.82
C THR A 424 -11.10 8.75 4.44
N ASN A 425 -12.10 8.95 5.30
CA ASN A 425 -13.48 8.51 5.05
C ASN A 425 -14.06 9.10 3.74
N GLN A 426 -13.51 10.19 3.22
CA GLN A 426 -13.89 10.78 1.93
C GLN A 426 -13.70 9.81 0.75
N ALA A 427 -12.92 8.72 0.94
CA ALA A 427 -12.82 7.64 -0.03
C ALA A 427 -14.17 6.98 -0.32
N LEU A 428 -15.09 6.95 0.65
CA LEU A 428 -16.44 6.43 0.46
C LEU A 428 -17.19 7.18 -0.63
N TRP A 429 -17.08 8.51 -0.65
CA TRP A 429 -17.68 9.34 -1.70
C TRP A 429 -17.10 9.00 -3.09
N SER A 430 -15.79 8.86 -3.20
CA SER A 430 -15.15 8.49 -4.45
C SER A 430 -15.53 7.06 -4.88
N MET A 431 -15.65 6.11 -3.93
CA MET A 431 -16.14 4.76 -4.20
C MET A 431 -17.56 4.78 -4.76
N ALA A 432 -18.47 5.58 -4.15
CA ALA A 432 -19.85 5.72 -4.61
C ALA A 432 -19.92 6.32 -6.01
N ARG A 433 -19.15 7.38 -6.27
CA ARG A 433 -19.07 8.05 -7.56
C ARG A 433 -18.60 7.13 -8.67
N GLU A 434 -17.59 6.32 -8.42
CA GLU A 434 -16.99 5.41 -9.39
C GLU A 434 -17.68 4.04 -9.48
N GLY A 435 -18.64 3.76 -8.61
CA GLY A 435 -19.27 2.44 -8.51
C GLY A 435 -18.29 1.33 -8.11
N ALA A 436 -17.29 1.65 -7.28
CA ALA A 436 -16.22 0.74 -6.94
C ALA A 436 -16.71 -0.52 -6.18
N ASN A 437 -16.26 -1.69 -6.58
CA ASN A 437 -16.62 -2.98 -5.97
C ASN A 437 -15.91 -3.23 -4.63
N VAL A 438 -16.17 -2.39 -3.63
CA VAL A 438 -15.50 -2.40 -2.32
C VAL A 438 -16.50 -2.71 -1.20
N VAL A 439 -16.17 -3.71 -0.39
CA VAL A 439 -16.83 -3.95 0.91
C VAL A 439 -15.94 -3.39 2.00
N ASN A 440 -16.44 -2.39 2.73
CA ASN A 440 -15.72 -1.75 3.84
C ASN A 440 -16.22 -2.31 5.16
N VAL A 441 -15.34 -2.88 5.97
CA VAL A 441 -15.61 -3.31 7.35
C VAL A 441 -14.87 -2.39 8.30
N VAL A 442 -15.62 -1.65 9.10
CA VAL A 442 -15.06 -0.75 10.11
C VAL A 442 -15.21 -1.42 11.49
N PHE A 443 -14.09 -1.71 12.14
CA PHE A 443 -14.08 -2.17 13.54
C PHE A 443 -14.41 -0.99 14.46
N VAL A 444 -15.63 -0.91 14.94
CA VAL A 444 -16.07 0.16 15.84
C VAL A 444 -15.83 -0.29 17.28
N ASN A 445 -14.70 0.14 17.83
CA ASN A 445 -14.30 -0.17 19.21
C ASN A 445 -14.19 1.09 20.09
N HIS A 446 -14.53 2.26 19.56
CA HIS A 446 -14.50 3.57 20.21
C HIS A 446 -13.16 3.94 20.86
N SER A 447 -12.03 3.42 20.33
CA SER A 447 -10.73 3.64 20.96
C SER A 447 -9.56 3.45 20.01
N TYR A 448 -8.52 4.24 20.17
CA TYR A 448 -7.20 3.94 19.64
C TYR A 448 -6.53 2.81 20.45
N ARG A 449 -7.07 1.61 20.34
CA ARG A 449 -6.66 0.43 21.13
C ARG A 449 -5.15 0.17 21.12
N ILE A 450 -4.50 0.32 19.99
CA ILE A 450 -3.04 0.11 19.88
C ILE A 450 -2.26 1.07 20.78
N LEU A 451 -2.74 2.32 20.93
CA LEU A 451 -2.09 3.30 21.80
C LEU A 451 -2.27 2.94 23.28
N ASN A 452 -3.40 2.38 23.67
CA ASN A 452 -3.60 1.84 25.02
C ASN A 452 -2.64 0.67 25.33
N ILE A 453 -2.41 -0.20 24.33
CA ILE A 453 -1.44 -1.30 24.45
C ILE A 453 -0.02 -0.74 24.60
N GLU A 454 0.38 0.22 23.78
CA GLU A 454 1.69 0.85 23.84
C GLU A 454 1.92 1.63 25.14
N LEU A 455 0.91 2.34 25.63
CA LEU A 455 0.99 3.05 26.90
C LEU A 455 1.33 2.11 28.06
N ALA A 456 0.68 0.94 28.12
CA ALA A 456 0.98 -0.08 29.13
C ALA A 456 2.38 -0.70 28.95
N ARG A 457 2.85 -0.88 27.70
CA ARG A 457 4.13 -1.53 27.37
C ARG A 457 5.33 -0.63 27.58
N THR A 458 5.23 0.67 27.30
CA THR A 458 6.35 1.63 27.43
C THR A 458 6.63 2.08 28.84
N GLY A 459 5.83 1.65 29.81
CA GLY A 459 5.99 2.05 31.22
C GLY A 459 5.65 3.52 31.47
N ALA A 460 4.85 4.14 30.60
CA ALA A 460 4.40 5.53 30.73
C ALA A 460 3.45 5.75 31.92
N GLY A 461 3.16 4.69 32.70
CA GLY A 461 2.33 4.71 33.88
C GLY A 461 0.84 4.46 33.59
N ASN A 462 0.02 4.65 34.63
CA ASN A 462 -1.44 4.53 34.47
C ASN A 462 -1.98 5.85 33.91
N PRO A 463 -2.71 5.84 32.78
CA PRO A 463 -3.28 7.03 32.19
C PRO A 463 -4.35 7.61 33.10
N GLY A 464 -4.24 8.91 33.42
CA GLY A 464 -5.31 9.67 34.05
C GLY A 464 -6.46 9.96 33.06
N PRO A 465 -7.57 10.61 33.54
CA PRO A 465 -8.74 10.87 32.69
C PRO A 465 -8.42 11.62 31.40
N ALA A 466 -7.60 12.64 31.43
CA ALA A 466 -7.24 13.43 30.24
C ALA A 466 -6.48 12.59 29.18
N ALA A 467 -5.60 11.68 29.60
CA ALA A 467 -4.92 10.78 28.67
C ALA A 467 -5.90 9.74 28.09
N GLN A 468 -6.86 9.26 28.90
CA GLN A 468 -7.89 8.35 28.42
C GLN A 468 -8.81 9.01 27.38
N GLU A 469 -9.17 10.29 27.56
CA GLU A 469 -9.94 11.06 26.59
C GLU A 469 -9.21 11.23 25.25
N LEU A 470 -7.87 11.41 25.25
CA LEU A 470 -7.06 11.51 24.03
C LEU A 470 -7.03 10.18 23.24
N LEU A 471 -7.32 9.07 23.88
CA LEU A 471 -7.31 7.74 23.27
C LEU A 471 -8.70 7.19 23.00
N GLY A 472 -9.74 7.87 23.50
CA GLY A 472 -11.14 7.48 23.37
C GLY A 472 -11.82 8.13 22.15
N LEU A 473 -12.69 7.38 21.48
CA LEU A 473 -13.48 7.80 20.32
C LEU A 473 -14.98 7.71 20.56
N GLY A 474 -15.41 7.56 21.82
CA GLY A 474 -16.80 7.35 22.18
C GLY A 474 -17.60 8.63 22.51
N HIS A 475 -16.96 9.81 22.54
CA HIS A 475 -17.62 11.06 22.93
C HIS A 475 -17.21 12.24 22.01
N PRO A 476 -18.03 12.61 21.00
CA PRO A 476 -19.24 11.90 20.56
C PRO A 476 -18.93 10.60 19.82
N GLU A 477 -19.87 9.68 19.84
CA GLU A 477 -19.81 8.45 19.03
C GLU A 477 -19.87 8.77 17.53
N ILE A 478 -19.04 8.09 16.74
CA ILE A 478 -19.05 8.22 15.27
C ILE A 478 -20.14 7.27 14.73
N ASP A 479 -21.20 7.81 14.18
CA ASP A 479 -22.23 7.04 13.48
C ASP A 479 -21.74 6.71 12.05
N TRP A 480 -21.06 5.58 11.91
CA TRP A 480 -20.48 5.15 10.64
C TRP A 480 -21.52 4.85 9.56
N VAL A 481 -22.75 4.45 9.96
CA VAL A 481 -23.83 4.22 8.99
C VAL A 481 -24.27 5.55 8.38
N LYS A 482 -24.60 6.54 9.20
CA LYS A 482 -24.97 7.87 8.68
C LYS A 482 -23.85 8.53 7.90
N LEU A 483 -22.61 8.42 8.37
CA LEU A 483 -21.44 8.98 7.69
C LEU A 483 -21.26 8.36 6.29
N SER A 484 -21.41 7.05 6.17
CA SER A 484 -21.32 6.32 4.92
C SER A 484 -22.46 6.66 3.95
N GLU A 485 -23.68 6.65 4.45
CA GLU A 485 -24.88 6.97 3.65
C GLU A 485 -24.87 8.42 3.14
N ALA A 486 -24.40 9.38 3.96
CA ALA A 486 -24.21 10.78 3.55
C ALA A 486 -23.21 10.93 2.40
N GLN A 487 -22.30 9.97 2.22
CA GLN A 487 -21.34 9.92 1.11
C GLN A 487 -21.79 8.99 -0.04
N GLY A 488 -23.04 8.49 0.01
CA GLY A 488 -23.63 7.69 -1.06
C GLY A 488 -23.32 6.19 -1.01
N VAL A 489 -22.74 5.68 0.09
CA VAL A 489 -22.42 4.26 0.26
C VAL A 489 -23.43 3.63 1.23
N PRO A 490 -24.26 2.65 0.78
CA PRO A 490 -25.16 1.93 1.65
C PRO A 490 -24.41 1.20 2.78
N ALA A 491 -24.94 1.28 3.99
CA ALA A 491 -24.26 0.76 5.16
C ALA A 491 -25.21 -0.02 6.09
N ALA A 492 -24.61 -0.83 6.97
CA ALA A 492 -25.32 -1.57 8.01
C ALA A 492 -24.50 -1.62 9.31
N ASN A 493 -25.18 -1.63 10.45
CA ASN A 493 -24.58 -1.97 11.74
C ASN A 493 -24.62 -3.49 11.94
N ALA A 494 -23.63 -4.01 12.66
CA ALA A 494 -23.60 -5.37 13.16
C ALA A 494 -23.07 -5.39 14.59
N THR A 495 -23.83 -6.00 15.51
CA THR A 495 -23.53 -6.10 16.94
C THR A 495 -23.36 -7.55 17.41
N THR A 496 -23.86 -8.50 16.61
CA THR A 496 -23.68 -9.94 16.82
C THR A 496 -22.93 -10.59 15.65
N ALA A 497 -22.38 -11.77 15.88
CA ALA A 497 -21.68 -12.53 14.87
C ALA A 497 -22.61 -12.91 13.70
N GLU A 498 -23.85 -13.26 13.99
CA GLU A 498 -24.88 -13.62 13.00
C GLU A 498 -25.26 -12.43 12.12
N GLU A 499 -25.45 -11.24 12.72
CA GLU A 499 -25.75 -10.01 11.97
C GLU A 499 -24.61 -9.67 11.03
N PHE A 500 -23.36 -9.78 11.51
CA PHE A 500 -22.17 -9.50 10.71
C PHE A 500 -22.03 -10.51 9.55
N ASP A 501 -22.17 -11.81 9.83
CA ASP A 501 -22.06 -12.88 8.82
C ASP A 501 -23.06 -12.66 7.68
N ALA A 502 -24.33 -12.41 8.03
CA ALA A 502 -25.39 -12.13 7.05
C ALA A 502 -25.18 -10.80 6.30
N ALA A 503 -24.68 -9.75 6.96
CA ALA A 503 -24.40 -8.47 6.32
C ALA A 503 -23.23 -8.59 5.32
N LEU A 504 -22.18 -9.34 5.68
CA LEU A 504 -21.01 -9.57 4.84
C LEU A 504 -21.35 -10.39 3.59
N GLU A 505 -22.19 -11.44 3.74
CA GLU A 505 -22.69 -12.23 2.60
C GLU A 505 -23.43 -11.34 1.59
N ARG A 506 -24.37 -10.51 2.08
CA ARG A 506 -25.11 -9.55 1.22
C ARG A 506 -24.18 -8.51 0.58
N ALA A 507 -23.17 -8.02 1.32
CA ALA A 507 -22.24 -7.03 0.81
C ALA A 507 -21.37 -7.57 -0.33
N PHE A 508 -20.87 -8.81 -0.22
CA PHE A 508 -20.13 -9.45 -1.31
C PHE A 508 -20.99 -9.81 -2.53
N ALA A 509 -22.27 -10.10 -2.33
CA ALA A 509 -23.20 -10.38 -3.42
C ALA A 509 -23.66 -9.12 -4.18
N ALA A 510 -23.57 -7.95 -3.56
CA ALA A 510 -24.05 -6.70 -4.14
C ALA A 510 -23.01 -6.04 -5.05
N ASP A 511 -23.46 -5.32 -6.08
CA ASP A 511 -22.62 -4.44 -6.89
C ASP A 511 -22.38 -3.10 -6.20
N GLY A 512 -21.23 -2.49 -6.49
CA GLY A 512 -20.82 -1.21 -5.93
C GLY A 512 -20.40 -1.28 -4.46
N PRO A 513 -20.07 -0.12 -3.86
CA PRO A 513 -19.50 -0.08 -2.53
C PRO A 513 -20.54 -0.36 -1.42
N ARG A 514 -20.11 -0.99 -0.33
CA ARG A 514 -20.89 -1.25 0.88
C ARG A 514 -20.03 -0.98 2.10
N LEU A 515 -20.67 -0.63 3.23
CA LEU A 515 -19.99 -0.51 4.52
C LEU A 515 -20.72 -1.31 5.59
N ILE A 516 -19.97 -1.98 6.45
CA ILE A 516 -20.45 -2.66 7.64
C ILE A 516 -19.73 -2.08 8.85
N ALA A 517 -20.47 -1.40 9.73
CA ALA A 517 -19.98 -0.95 11.02
C ALA A 517 -20.08 -2.12 12.01
N ALA A 518 -18.96 -2.76 12.29
CA ALA A 518 -18.85 -3.93 13.15
C ALA A 518 -18.49 -3.50 14.57
N HIS A 519 -19.48 -3.51 15.48
CA HIS A 519 -19.29 -3.09 16.87
C HIS A 519 -18.62 -4.20 17.67
N VAL A 520 -17.38 -3.97 18.05
CA VAL A 520 -16.54 -4.92 18.77
C VAL A 520 -16.14 -4.36 20.14
N PRO A 521 -15.82 -5.21 21.14
CA PRO A 521 -15.38 -4.74 22.44
C PRO A 521 -14.16 -3.82 22.35
N ALA A 522 -14.12 -2.77 23.17
CA ALA A 522 -13.01 -1.85 23.27
C ALA A 522 -11.73 -2.50 23.87
N ARG A 523 -11.87 -3.60 24.61
CA ARG A 523 -10.80 -4.33 25.32
C ARG A 523 -10.69 -5.78 24.87
#